data_6c671a008dd72a3df99f97ad1ef51ed6
#
_entry.id   6c671a008dd72a3df99f97ad1ef51ed6
#
_cell.length_a   1.000
_cell.length_b   1.000
_cell.length_c   1.000
_cell.angle_alpha   90.00
_cell.angle_beta   90.00
_cell.angle_gamma   90.00
#
_symmetry.space_group_name_H-M   'P 1'
#
loop_
_entity.id
_entity.type
_entity.pdbx_description
1 polymer ?
#
loop_
_entity_poly.entity_id
_entity_poly.type
_entity_poly.pdbx_seq_one_letter_code
_entity_poly.pdbx_strand_id
1 'polypeptide(L)'
;MTRLTFLSLFAAAFGLLSSIVHAADDGRVYELRIYTCNEGKLDALLARFRDHTCKLFEKHGMGNVGYWLPVDKENGSETTLIYVLEHKSREAAKESFKAFGADPEWQAARKASEEGGKILAKAPESIFMKPTDFSPPLTIAKGTKPRVFEMRTYTTPEGKLDALLARFRDHTVKLFTKHGMTNLAYWTPTDADKGATNKLIYILAHDSKEAGLASFTAFRADPVWVKAKAASEEANGGPLTIQPQAEGVKSIYMKATDFSPIQ
;
A
#
# COMPACT_ATOMS: atom_id res chain seq x y z
N MET A 1 25.53 71.47 -24.96
CA MET A 1 24.34 70.68 -25.41
C MET A 1 24.66 69.21 -25.16
N THR A 2 24.28 68.68 -24.01
CA THR A 2 24.60 67.34 -23.56
C THR A 2 23.29 66.50 -23.62
N ARG A 3 23.29 65.49 -24.47
CA ARG A 3 22.13 64.53 -24.61
C ARG A 3 22.29 63.43 -23.57
N LEU A 4 21.31 63.34 -22.65
CA LEU A 4 21.16 62.20 -21.74
C LEU A 4 20.38 61.09 -22.46
N THR A 5 20.96 59.88 -22.56
CA THR A 5 20.32 58.66 -23.06
C THR A 5 19.81 57.90 -21.84
N PHE A 6 18.49 57.70 -21.72
CA PHE A 6 17.86 56.83 -20.75
C PHE A 6 17.90 55.35 -21.25
N LEU A 7 18.54 54.52 -20.48
CA LEU A 7 18.57 53.06 -20.72
C LEU A 7 17.47 52.42 -19.87
N SER A 8 16.42 51.93 -20.53
CA SER A 8 15.32 51.23 -19.86
C SER A 8 15.68 49.76 -19.70
N LEU A 9 15.81 49.33 -18.43
CA LEU A 9 16.04 47.95 -18.07
C LEU A 9 14.69 47.22 -18.03
N PHE A 10 14.44 46.32 -18.99
CA PHE A 10 13.29 45.40 -18.96
C PHE A 10 13.70 44.17 -18.15
N ALA A 11 13.17 44.02 -16.94
CA ALA A 11 13.29 42.80 -16.15
C ALA A 11 12.21 41.80 -16.62
N ALA A 12 12.62 40.78 -17.35
CA ALA A 12 11.76 39.64 -17.68
C ALA A 12 11.64 38.71 -16.48
N ALA A 13 10.48 38.72 -15.84
CA ALA A 13 10.14 37.74 -14.81
C ALA A 13 9.85 36.40 -15.48
N PHE A 14 10.79 35.47 -15.40
CA PHE A 14 10.58 34.05 -15.78
C PHE A 14 9.77 33.36 -14.67
N GLY A 15 8.46 33.26 -14.85
CA GLY A 15 7.60 32.45 -14.02
C GLY A 15 7.91 30.96 -14.24
N LEU A 16 8.53 30.30 -13.27
CA LEU A 16 8.64 28.86 -13.21
C LEU A 16 7.24 28.26 -12.98
N LEU A 17 6.58 27.88 -14.06
CA LEU A 17 5.44 26.99 -14.03
C LEU A 17 5.95 25.61 -13.62
N SER A 18 5.86 25.28 -12.33
CA SER A 18 6.01 23.89 -11.85
C SER A 18 4.84 23.08 -12.42
N SER A 19 5.08 22.39 -13.52
CA SER A 19 4.18 21.37 -14.03
C SER A 19 4.10 20.28 -12.97
N ILE A 20 2.96 20.14 -12.31
CA ILE A 20 2.62 18.95 -11.53
C ILE A 20 2.46 17.84 -12.56
N VAL A 21 3.53 17.03 -12.72
CA VAL A 21 3.46 15.80 -13.48
C VAL A 21 2.58 14.85 -12.66
N HIS A 22 1.29 14.82 -12.99
CA HIS A 22 0.47 13.68 -12.60
C HIS A 22 1.12 12.44 -13.22
N ALA A 23 1.44 11.44 -12.40
CA ALA A 23 1.82 10.14 -12.92
C ALA A 23 0.67 9.71 -13.85
N ALA A 24 0.95 9.62 -15.15
CA ALA A 24 -0.02 9.12 -16.10
C ALA A 24 -0.45 7.72 -15.60
N ASP A 25 -1.74 7.43 -15.65
CA ASP A 25 -2.25 6.08 -15.44
C ASP A 25 -1.64 5.22 -16.56
N ASP A 26 -0.54 4.55 -16.25
CA ASP A 26 0.21 3.71 -17.20
C ASP A 26 -0.40 2.31 -17.32
N GLY A 27 -1.62 2.13 -16.81
CA GLY A 27 -2.38 0.89 -16.83
C GLY A 27 -1.92 -0.14 -15.81
N ARG A 28 -0.86 0.15 -15.02
CA ARG A 28 -0.39 -0.76 -13.98
C ARG A 28 -1.44 -0.96 -12.89
N VAL A 29 -1.53 -2.20 -12.43
CA VAL A 29 -2.37 -2.57 -11.29
C VAL A 29 -1.53 -3.27 -10.24
N TYR A 30 -1.92 -3.13 -9.00
CA TYR A 30 -1.32 -3.83 -7.88
C TYR A 30 -2.28 -4.91 -7.39
N GLU A 31 -1.74 -5.99 -6.85
CA GLU A 31 -2.54 -7.06 -6.29
C GLU A 31 -2.08 -7.35 -4.86
N LEU A 32 -2.92 -7.02 -3.88
CA LEU A 32 -2.75 -7.44 -2.50
C LEU A 32 -3.20 -8.90 -2.38
N ARG A 33 -2.31 -9.74 -1.86
CA ARG A 33 -2.61 -11.15 -1.63
C ARG A 33 -2.38 -11.49 -0.16
N ILE A 34 -3.31 -12.26 0.40
CA ILE A 34 -3.24 -12.73 1.78
C ILE A 34 -3.35 -14.26 1.75
N TYR A 35 -2.30 -14.91 2.21
CA TYR A 35 -2.24 -16.37 2.35
C TYR A 35 -2.39 -16.74 3.80
N THR A 36 -3.32 -17.65 4.10
CA THR A 36 -3.49 -18.23 5.43
C THR A 36 -3.06 -19.69 5.38
N CYS A 37 -2.04 -20.04 6.16
CA CYS A 37 -1.51 -21.39 6.27
C CYS A 37 -2.28 -22.22 7.28
N ASN A 38 -2.21 -23.54 7.12
CA ASN A 38 -2.45 -24.47 8.21
C ASN A 38 -1.42 -24.25 9.33
N GLU A 39 -1.77 -24.58 10.54
CA GLU A 39 -0.88 -24.47 11.69
C GLU A 39 0.45 -25.20 11.45
N GLY A 40 1.57 -24.56 11.80
CA GLY A 40 2.93 -25.06 11.59
C GLY A 40 3.42 -25.10 10.14
N LYS A 41 2.67 -24.53 9.16
CA LYS A 41 3.03 -24.55 7.74
C LYS A 41 3.59 -23.23 7.21
N LEU A 42 3.67 -22.19 8.03
CA LEU A 42 4.15 -20.89 7.57
C LEU A 42 5.61 -20.95 7.09
N ASP A 43 6.51 -21.61 7.82
CA ASP A 43 7.92 -21.72 7.44
C ASP A 43 8.11 -22.41 6.10
N ALA A 44 7.34 -23.47 5.83
CA ALA A 44 7.36 -24.13 4.53
C ALA A 44 6.87 -23.21 3.39
N LEU A 45 5.86 -22.36 3.67
CA LEU A 45 5.42 -21.35 2.72
C LEU A 45 6.53 -20.32 2.46
N LEU A 46 7.16 -19.80 3.50
CA LEU A 46 8.22 -18.79 3.39
C LEU A 46 9.44 -19.33 2.63
N ALA A 47 9.87 -20.57 2.92
CA ALA A 47 10.93 -21.24 2.17
C ALA A 47 10.57 -21.34 0.68
N ARG A 48 9.36 -21.80 0.34
CA ARG A 48 8.90 -21.88 -1.06
C ARG A 48 8.89 -20.49 -1.75
N PHE A 49 8.51 -19.41 -1.05
CA PHE A 49 8.54 -18.07 -1.62
C PHE A 49 9.97 -17.60 -1.85
N ARG A 50 10.85 -17.74 -0.87
CA ARG A 50 12.26 -17.35 -0.93
C ARG A 50 13.02 -18.06 -2.04
N ASP A 51 12.88 -19.37 -2.08
CA ASP A 51 13.74 -20.23 -2.90
C ASP A 51 13.23 -20.35 -4.35
N HIS A 52 11.92 -20.18 -4.56
CA HIS A 52 11.29 -20.43 -5.86
C HIS A 52 10.31 -19.33 -6.29
N THR A 53 9.26 -19.02 -5.48
CA THR A 53 8.09 -18.29 -5.94
C THR A 53 8.41 -16.88 -6.40
N CYS A 54 9.19 -16.11 -5.63
CA CYS A 54 9.52 -14.72 -5.97
C CYS A 54 10.23 -14.62 -7.33
N LYS A 55 11.22 -15.48 -7.58
CA LYS A 55 11.94 -15.55 -8.86
C LYS A 55 11.03 -15.98 -10.02
N LEU A 56 10.13 -16.93 -9.77
CA LEU A 56 9.18 -17.38 -10.78
C LEU A 56 8.11 -16.32 -11.09
N PHE A 57 7.70 -15.51 -10.12
CA PHE A 57 6.84 -14.36 -10.39
C PHE A 57 7.52 -13.39 -11.36
N GLU A 58 8.78 -13.04 -11.14
CA GLU A 58 9.55 -12.18 -12.06
C GLU A 58 9.70 -12.79 -13.44
N LYS A 59 10.03 -14.09 -13.52
CA LYS A 59 10.12 -14.86 -14.78
C LYS A 59 8.84 -14.74 -15.60
N HIS A 60 7.69 -14.71 -14.95
CA HIS A 60 6.39 -14.61 -15.60
C HIS A 60 5.82 -13.17 -15.63
N GLY A 61 6.66 -12.16 -15.42
CA GLY A 61 6.30 -10.75 -15.62
C GLY A 61 5.46 -10.13 -14.50
N MET A 62 5.49 -10.72 -13.29
CA MET A 62 4.89 -10.17 -12.08
C MET A 62 5.98 -9.49 -11.24
N GLY A 63 5.80 -8.22 -10.91
CA GLY A 63 6.73 -7.46 -10.09
C GLY A 63 6.53 -7.74 -8.61
N ASN A 64 7.61 -8.08 -7.90
CA ASN A 64 7.60 -8.24 -6.44
C ASN A 64 7.69 -6.88 -5.77
N VAL A 65 6.64 -6.46 -5.05
CA VAL A 65 6.62 -5.18 -4.31
C VAL A 65 7.10 -5.37 -2.88
N GLY A 66 6.47 -6.26 -2.12
CA GLY A 66 6.87 -6.54 -0.75
C GLY A 66 6.10 -7.70 -0.14
N TYR A 67 6.72 -8.30 0.90
CA TYR A 67 6.25 -9.49 1.59
C TYR A 67 6.37 -9.29 3.10
N TRP A 68 5.27 -9.45 3.82
CA TRP A 68 5.20 -9.15 5.24
C TRP A 68 4.47 -10.23 6.03
N LEU A 69 4.85 -10.34 7.30
CA LEU A 69 4.18 -11.16 8.31
C LEU A 69 3.54 -10.26 9.35
N PRO A 70 2.28 -10.47 9.75
CA PRO A 70 1.71 -9.80 10.91
C PRO A 70 2.59 -10.01 12.15
N VAL A 71 2.65 -9.00 13.03
CA VAL A 71 3.42 -9.13 14.29
C VAL A 71 2.56 -9.68 15.43
N ASP A 72 1.25 -9.48 15.37
CA ASP A 72 0.32 -9.85 16.42
C ASP A 72 -0.39 -11.18 16.13
N LYS A 73 -0.60 -12.00 17.18
CA LYS A 73 -1.26 -13.31 17.04
C LYS A 73 -2.70 -13.21 16.55
N GLU A 74 -3.44 -12.19 16.98
CA GLU A 74 -4.80 -11.95 16.54
C GLU A 74 -4.90 -11.66 15.02
N ASN A 75 -3.80 -11.20 14.41
CA ASN A 75 -3.68 -10.97 12.97
C ASN A 75 -3.01 -12.14 12.22
N GLY A 76 -2.73 -13.25 12.91
CA GLY A 76 -2.17 -14.46 12.32
C GLY A 76 -0.66 -14.43 12.11
N SER A 77 0.12 -13.91 13.07
CA SER A 77 1.59 -13.85 12.98
C SER A 77 2.27 -15.19 12.70
N GLU A 78 1.62 -16.30 13.05
CA GLU A 78 2.14 -17.67 12.90
C GLU A 78 1.58 -18.41 11.66
N THR A 79 0.63 -17.78 10.94
CA THR A 79 -0.10 -18.45 9.85
C THR A 79 -0.29 -17.62 8.60
N THR A 80 0.06 -16.32 8.62
CA THR A 80 -0.34 -15.42 7.54
C THR A 80 0.87 -14.79 6.85
N LEU A 81 0.87 -14.85 5.51
CA LEU A 81 1.76 -14.07 4.64
C LEU A 81 0.91 -13.06 3.87
N ILE A 82 1.27 -11.77 3.97
CA ILE A 82 0.67 -10.66 3.23
C ILE A 82 1.70 -10.17 2.23
N TYR A 83 1.30 -10.00 0.97
CA TYR A 83 2.20 -9.47 -0.03
C TYR A 83 1.49 -8.69 -1.13
N VAL A 84 2.25 -7.86 -1.83
CA VAL A 84 1.76 -7.06 -2.95
C VAL A 84 2.61 -7.38 -4.18
N LEU A 85 1.94 -7.63 -5.30
CA LEU A 85 2.52 -7.73 -6.63
C LEU A 85 2.15 -6.51 -7.46
N GLU A 86 2.99 -6.19 -8.45
CA GLU A 86 2.71 -5.24 -9.52
C GLU A 86 2.51 -5.98 -10.84
N HIS A 87 1.51 -5.58 -11.60
CA HIS A 87 1.23 -6.12 -12.94
C HIS A 87 1.08 -4.98 -13.93
N LYS A 88 1.46 -5.24 -15.19
CA LYS A 88 1.30 -4.26 -16.28
C LYS A 88 -0.18 -3.91 -16.55
N SER A 89 -1.08 -4.87 -16.36
CA SER A 89 -2.54 -4.70 -16.43
C SER A 89 -3.24 -5.91 -15.79
N ARG A 90 -4.56 -5.87 -15.69
CA ARG A 90 -5.39 -7.01 -15.25
C ARG A 90 -5.26 -8.22 -16.17
N GLU A 91 -5.23 -7.98 -17.46
CA GLU A 91 -5.07 -9.00 -18.51
C GLU A 91 -3.67 -9.64 -18.39
N ALA A 92 -2.63 -8.80 -18.24
CA ALA A 92 -1.27 -9.29 -18.03
C ALA A 92 -1.16 -10.15 -16.75
N ALA A 93 -1.81 -9.75 -15.66
CA ALA A 93 -1.86 -10.55 -14.44
C ALA A 93 -2.45 -11.95 -14.68
N LYS A 94 -3.56 -12.03 -15.41
CA LYS A 94 -4.22 -13.30 -15.75
C LYS A 94 -3.30 -14.21 -16.56
N GLU A 95 -2.65 -13.69 -17.60
CA GLU A 95 -1.73 -14.48 -18.43
C GLU A 95 -0.47 -14.89 -17.65
N SER A 96 0.08 -14.00 -16.81
CA SER A 96 1.22 -14.28 -15.95
C SER A 96 0.92 -15.40 -14.96
N PHE A 97 -0.21 -15.37 -14.27
CA PHE A 97 -0.60 -16.46 -13.35
C PHE A 97 -0.89 -17.76 -14.07
N LYS A 98 -1.46 -17.73 -15.27
CA LYS A 98 -1.65 -18.93 -16.10
C LYS A 98 -0.32 -19.56 -16.48
N ALA A 99 0.62 -18.76 -16.97
CA ALA A 99 1.97 -19.22 -17.32
C ALA A 99 2.74 -19.75 -16.11
N PHE A 100 2.71 -19.02 -14.98
CA PHE A 100 3.28 -19.43 -13.71
C PHE A 100 2.72 -20.78 -13.22
N GLY A 101 1.38 -20.94 -13.26
CA GLY A 101 0.74 -22.20 -12.85
C GLY A 101 1.11 -23.41 -13.71
N ALA A 102 1.45 -23.19 -14.98
CA ALA A 102 1.88 -24.22 -15.92
C ALA A 102 3.40 -24.48 -15.87
N ASP A 103 4.18 -23.66 -15.17
CA ASP A 103 5.64 -23.79 -15.10
C ASP A 103 6.05 -25.05 -14.35
N PRO A 104 6.84 -25.95 -14.97
CA PRO A 104 7.28 -27.21 -14.31
C PRO A 104 8.09 -26.99 -13.03
N GLU A 105 8.88 -25.90 -12.96
CA GLU A 105 9.66 -25.54 -11.77
C GLU A 105 8.71 -25.16 -10.60
N TRP A 106 7.65 -24.39 -10.89
CA TRP A 106 6.62 -24.10 -9.91
C TRP A 106 5.90 -25.36 -9.43
N GLN A 107 5.49 -26.22 -10.36
CA GLN A 107 4.78 -27.46 -10.02
C GLN A 107 5.62 -28.37 -9.14
N ALA A 108 6.92 -28.52 -9.44
CA ALA A 108 7.86 -29.28 -8.64
C ALA A 108 8.05 -28.69 -7.23
N ALA A 109 8.29 -27.35 -7.15
CA ALA A 109 8.46 -26.65 -5.88
C ALA A 109 7.21 -26.72 -5.00
N ARG A 110 6.03 -26.56 -5.60
CA ARG A 110 4.76 -26.72 -4.91
C ARG A 110 4.59 -28.14 -4.36
N LYS A 111 4.80 -29.17 -5.19
CA LYS A 111 4.69 -30.58 -4.78
C LYS A 111 5.64 -30.88 -3.62
N ALA A 112 6.91 -30.54 -3.75
CA ALA A 112 7.92 -30.78 -2.71
C ALA A 112 7.55 -30.09 -1.39
N SER A 113 7.11 -28.82 -1.44
CA SER A 113 6.74 -28.07 -0.23
C SER A 113 5.47 -28.60 0.45
N GLU A 114 4.64 -29.37 -0.25
CA GLU A 114 3.38 -29.94 0.25
C GLU A 114 3.48 -31.45 0.56
N GLU A 115 4.65 -32.08 0.50
CA GLU A 115 4.86 -33.51 0.86
C GLU A 115 4.41 -33.78 2.31
N GLY A 116 4.64 -32.85 3.23
CA GLY A 116 4.17 -32.90 4.62
C GLY A 116 2.71 -32.44 4.81
N GLY A 117 1.90 -32.37 3.75
CA GLY A 117 0.50 -31.91 3.77
C GLY A 117 0.32 -30.49 3.21
N LYS A 118 -0.94 -30.15 2.95
CA LYS A 118 -1.29 -28.84 2.38
C LYS A 118 -0.77 -27.68 3.22
N ILE A 119 -0.15 -26.70 2.57
CA ILE A 119 0.32 -25.50 3.22
C ILE A 119 -0.85 -24.54 3.52
N LEU A 120 -1.70 -24.26 2.54
CA LEU A 120 -2.76 -23.27 2.68
C LEU A 120 -4.02 -23.88 3.31
N ALA A 121 -4.55 -23.22 4.34
CA ALA A 121 -5.81 -23.58 5.00
C ALA A 121 -7.04 -23.21 4.16
N LYS A 122 -6.94 -22.15 3.37
CA LYS A 122 -8.00 -21.64 2.48
C LYS A 122 -7.42 -21.12 1.17
N ALA A 123 -8.28 -20.87 0.19
CA ALA A 123 -7.87 -20.19 -1.04
C ALA A 123 -7.26 -18.81 -0.73
N PRO A 124 -6.21 -18.39 -1.45
CA PRO A 124 -5.63 -17.06 -1.31
C PRO A 124 -6.69 -15.96 -1.48
N GLU A 125 -6.67 -14.96 -0.59
CA GLU A 125 -7.40 -13.73 -0.84
C GLU A 125 -6.61 -12.90 -1.83
N SER A 126 -7.31 -12.28 -2.78
CA SER A 126 -6.74 -11.43 -3.82
C SER A 126 -7.61 -10.18 -3.96
N ILE A 127 -6.95 -9.01 -3.96
CA ILE A 127 -7.58 -7.71 -4.15
C ILE A 127 -6.74 -6.94 -5.15
N PHE A 128 -7.28 -6.75 -6.34
CA PHE A 128 -6.64 -5.86 -7.31
C PHE A 128 -6.93 -4.40 -6.96
N MET A 129 -5.89 -3.58 -7.12
CA MET A 129 -5.91 -2.20 -6.66
C MET A 129 -5.25 -1.28 -7.68
N LYS A 130 -5.65 -0.01 -7.67
CA LYS A 130 -4.96 1.08 -8.39
C LYS A 130 -4.45 2.12 -7.40
N PRO A 131 -3.31 2.78 -7.70
CA PRO A 131 -2.82 3.87 -6.86
C PRO A 131 -3.84 5.02 -6.81
N THR A 132 -3.91 5.71 -5.67
CA THR A 132 -4.57 7.01 -5.61
C THR A 132 -3.67 8.07 -6.25
N ASP A 133 -4.25 9.21 -6.64
CA ASP A 133 -3.53 10.35 -7.22
C ASP A 133 -2.53 11.02 -6.24
N PHE A 134 -2.67 10.76 -4.96
CA PHE A 134 -1.76 11.23 -3.89
C PHE A 134 -0.82 10.15 -3.37
N SER A 135 -0.87 8.93 -3.90
CA SER A 135 0.08 7.89 -3.53
C SER A 135 1.49 8.32 -3.95
N PRO A 136 2.49 8.29 -3.04
CA PRO A 136 3.84 8.56 -3.46
C PRO A 136 4.31 7.49 -4.45
N PRO A 137 5.29 7.81 -5.31
CA PRO A 137 5.96 6.79 -6.13
C PRO A 137 6.49 5.67 -5.24
N LEU A 138 6.12 4.44 -5.57
CA LEU A 138 6.55 3.28 -4.80
C LEU A 138 8.05 3.08 -4.99
N THR A 139 8.82 3.27 -3.93
CA THR A 139 10.26 3.02 -3.93
C THR A 139 10.53 1.64 -3.35
N ILE A 140 10.98 0.71 -4.19
CA ILE A 140 11.40 -0.62 -3.79
C ILE A 140 12.85 -0.53 -3.37
N ALA A 141 13.12 -0.50 -2.06
CA ALA A 141 14.46 -0.43 -1.51
C ALA A 141 14.55 -1.16 -0.17
N LYS A 142 15.71 -1.77 0.05
CA LYS A 142 16.06 -2.28 1.39
C LYS A 142 16.53 -1.11 2.23
N GLY A 143 15.88 -0.91 3.37
CA GLY A 143 16.31 0.08 4.36
C GLY A 143 17.63 -0.32 5.03
N THR A 144 18.33 0.66 5.62
CA THR A 144 19.53 0.42 6.41
C THR A 144 19.24 -0.02 7.86
N LYS A 145 17.97 0.10 8.28
CA LYS A 145 17.48 -0.29 9.61
C LYS A 145 16.19 -1.09 9.49
N PRO A 146 15.97 -2.09 10.34
CA PRO A 146 14.68 -2.78 10.41
C PRO A 146 13.54 -1.79 10.65
N ARG A 147 12.43 -1.97 9.95
CA ARG A 147 11.21 -1.15 10.10
C ARG A 147 10.01 -2.04 10.39
N VAL A 148 9.02 -1.45 11.02
CA VAL A 148 7.69 -2.05 11.17
C VAL A 148 6.76 -1.37 10.18
N PHE A 149 6.03 -2.16 9.42
CA PHE A 149 5.04 -1.70 8.47
C PHE A 149 3.65 -1.78 9.09
N GLU A 150 2.75 -0.94 8.63
CA GLU A 150 1.36 -0.97 9.06
C GLU A 150 0.45 -0.89 7.83
N MET A 151 -0.26 -1.98 7.56
CA MET A 151 -1.32 -1.98 6.55
C MET A 151 -2.63 -1.53 7.18
N ARG A 152 -3.25 -0.53 6.60
CA ARG A 152 -4.54 -0.02 7.06
C ARG A 152 -5.57 -0.11 5.95
N THR A 153 -6.76 -0.55 6.33
CA THR A 153 -7.93 -0.59 5.44
C THR A 153 -9.01 0.28 6.05
N TYR A 154 -9.41 1.31 5.33
CA TYR A 154 -10.53 2.17 5.67
C TYR A 154 -11.73 1.78 4.83
N THR A 155 -12.87 1.61 5.48
CA THR A 155 -14.16 1.36 4.81
C THR A 155 -15.09 2.54 5.09
N THR A 156 -15.59 3.16 4.02
CA THR A 156 -16.50 4.30 4.10
C THR A 156 -17.96 3.84 4.03
N PRO A 157 -18.90 4.62 4.58
CA PRO A 157 -20.29 4.54 4.16
C PRO A 157 -20.40 4.78 2.65
N GLU A 158 -21.50 4.32 2.06
CA GLU A 158 -21.78 4.52 0.63
C GLU A 158 -21.67 5.99 0.22
N GLY A 159 -21.02 6.24 -0.93
CA GLY A 159 -20.84 7.57 -1.50
C GLY A 159 -19.80 8.46 -0.81
N LYS A 160 -19.12 8.00 0.26
CA LYS A 160 -18.17 8.84 1.00
C LYS A 160 -16.68 8.60 0.67
N LEU A 161 -16.38 7.70 -0.27
CA LEU A 161 -14.98 7.39 -0.60
C LEU A 161 -14.24 8.63 -1.15
N ASP A 162 -14.83 9.37 -2.08
CA ASP A 162 -14.18 10.55 -2.68
C ASP A 162 -13.86 11.63 -1.64
N ALA A 163 -14.77 11.85 -0.68
CA ALA A 163 -14.54 12.76 0.44
C ALA A 163 -13.40 12.28 1.36
N LEU A 164 -13.29 10.96 1.59
CA LEU A 164 -12.18 10.38 2.33
C LEU A 164 -10.86 10.58 1.58
N LEU A 165 -10.83 10.30 0.27
CA LEU A 165 -9.64 10.47 -0.57
C LEU A 165 -9.20 11.94 -0.61
N ALA A 166 -10.13 12.89 -0.75
CA ALA A 166 -9.84 14.33 -0.68
C ALA A 166 -9.19 14.70 0.67
N ARG A 167 -9.74 14.24 1.81
CA ARG A 167 -9.14 14.47 3.12
C ARG A 167 -7.72 13.90 3.24
N PHE A 168 -7.46 12.73 2.65
CA PHE A 168 -6.12 12.14 2.63
C PHE A 168 -5.16 12.99 1.81
N ARG A 169 -5.52 13.37 0.60
CA ARG A 169 -4.74 14.20 -0.32
C ARG A 169 -4.38 15.54 0.29
N ASP A 170 -5.38 16.25 0.79
CA ASP A 170 -5.24 17.65 1.17
C ASP A 170 -4.60 17.83 2.56
N HIS A 171 -4.75 16.84 3.45
CA HIS A 171 -4.33 16.96 4.85
C HIS A 171 -3.58 15.75 5.39
N THR A 172 -4.12 14.51 5.26
CA THR A 172 -3.70 13.38 6.05
C THR A 172 -2.28 12.94 5.73
N VAL A 173 -1.93 12.78 4.44
CA VAL A 173 -0.60 12.32 3.99
C VAL A 173 0.52 13.21 4.52
N LYS A 174 0.33 14.53 4.42
CA LYS A 174 1.29 15.53 4.93
C LYS A 174 1.41 15.46 6.46
N LEU A 175 0.29 15.29 7.16
CA LEU A 175 0.27 15.19 8.62
C LEU A 175 0.91 13.88 9.10
N PHE A 176 0.74 12.78 8.39
CA PHE A 176 1.46 11.54 8.69
C PHE A 176 2.98 11.74 8.65
N THR A 177 3.49 12.39 7.60
CA THR A 177 4.92 12.75 7.51
C THR A 177 5.35 13.66 8.67
N LYS A 178 4.55 14.69 9.01
CA LYS A 178 4.82 15.60 10.14
C LYS A 178 5.00 14.83 11.46
N HIS A 179 4.22 13.78 11.66
CA HIS A 179 4.23 12.96 12.86
C HIS A 179 5.13 11.71 12.76
N GLY A 180 6.11 11.70 11.84
CA GLY A 180 7.15 10.67 11.77
C GLY A 180 6.71 9.36 11.12
N MET A 181 5.55 9.32 10.47
CA MET A 181 5.10 8.16 9.70
C MET A 181 5.58 8.27 8.26
N THR A 182 6.19 7.22 7.73
CA THR A 182 6.59 7.17 6.33
C THR A 182 5.45 6.63 5.47
N ASN A 183 4.98 7.45 4.53
CA ASN A 183 3.96 7.05 3.57
C ASN A 183 4.60 6.15 2.51
N LEU A 184 4.16 4.89 2.39
CA LEU A 184 4.69 3.95 1.40
C LEU A 184 3.83 3.93 0.13
N ALA A 185 2.55 3.66 0.25
CA ALA A 185 1.62 3.64 -0.88
C ALA A 185 0.16 3.68 -0.42
N TYR A 186 -0.72 4.17 -1.31
CA TYR A 186 -2.16 4.30 -1.11
C TYR A 186 -2.91 3.80 -2.34
N TRP A 187 -3.87 2.90 -2.14
CA TRP A 187 -4.62 2.27 -3.22
C TRP A 187 -6.12 2.22 -2.93
N THR A 188 -6.90 2.18 -4.00
CA THR A 188 -8.31 1.77 -3.96
C THR A 188 -8.47 0.44 -4.68
N PRO A 189 -9.29 -0.51 -4.16
CA PRO A 189 -9.66 -1.71 -4.91
C PRO A 189 -10.29 -1.38 -6.27
N THR A 190 -10.17 -2.28 -7.24
CA THR A 190 -10.77 -2.10 -8.57
C THR A 190 -12.06 -2.91 -8.77
N ASP A 191 -12.27 -3.93 -7.95
CA ASP A 191 -13.43 -4.83 -8.07
C ASP A 191 -14.52 -4.45 -7.05
N ALA A 192 -15.78 -4.42 -7.49
CA ALA A 192 -16.92 -3.97 -6.68
C ALA A 192 -17.10 -4.82 -5.40
N ASP A 193 -16.97 -6.15 -5.52
CA ASP A 193 -17.06 -7.09 -4.39
C ASP A 193 -15.87 -6.99 -3.42
N LYS A 194 -14.80 -6.29 -3.80
CA LYS A 194 -13.61 -6.02 -2.97
C LYS A 194 -13.63 -4.63 -2.34
N GLY A 195 -14.59 -3.80 -2.71
CA GLY A 195 -14.78 -2.46 -2.15
C GLY A 195 -14.23 -1.32 -3.00
N ALA A 196 -14.33 -1.43 -4.32
CA ALA A 196 -13.91 -0.38 -5.26
C ALA A 196 -14.55 0.98 -4.97
N THR A 197 -15.77 0.98 -4.41
CA THR A 197 -16.55 2.20 -4.15
C THR A 197 -16.48 2.70 -2.71
N ASN A 198 -15.80 1.94 -1.82
CA ASN A 198 -15.86 2.28 -0.39
C ASN A 198 -14.60 1.94 0.41
N LYS A 199 -13.49 1.54 -0.22
CA LYS A 199 -12.27 1.22 0.54
C LYS A 199 -11.07 2.02 0.08
N LEU A 200 -10.26 2.44 1.05
CA LEU A 200 -8.89 2.89 0.90
C LEU A 200 -7.98 1.92 1.65
N ILE A 201 -6.97 1.38 0.95
CA ILE A 201 -5.94 0.49 1.52
C ILE A 201 -4.60 1.21 1.39
N TYR A 202 -3.82 1.24 2.47
CA TYR A 202 -2.50 1.87 2.42
C TYR A 202 -1.51 1.21 3.38
N ILE A 203 -0.23 1.44 3.12
CA ILE A 203 0.86 0.96 3.96
C ILE A 203 1.71 2.15 4.40
N LEU A 204 1.95 2.20 5.70
CA LEU A 204 2.91 3.09 6.35
C LEU A 204 4.11 2.28 6.82
N ALA A 205 5.24 2.96 7.04
CA ALA A 205 6.37 2.37 7.74
C ALA A 205 6.77 3.25 8.93
N HIS A 206 7.16 2.57 10.02
CA HIS A 206 7.51 3.12 11.31
C HIS A 206 8.86 2.57 11.79
N ASP A 207 9.53 3.25 12.70
CA ASP A 207 10.76 2.74 13.33
C ASP A 207 10.49 1.54 14.25
N SER A 208 9.31 1.51 14.89
CA SER A 208 8.78 0.39 15.65
C SER A 208 7.25 0.45 15.76
N LYS A 209 6.61 -0.59 16.29
CA LYS A 209 5.17 -0.59 16.55
C LYS A 209 4.80 0.51 17.57
N GLU A 210 5.60 0.65 18.62
CA GLU A 210 5.42 1.66 19.68
C GLU A 210 5.54 3.07 19.10
N ALA A 211 6.53 3.31 18.20
CA ALA A 211 6.67 4.57 17.50
C ALA A 211 5.45 4.87 16.62
N GLY A 212 4.91 3.88 15.92
CA GLY A 212 3.68 4.02 15.14
C GLY A 212 2.48 4.40 16.00
N LEU A 213 2.29 3.74 17.13
CA LEU A 213 1.21 4.05 18.09
C LEU A 213 1.34 5.48 18.66
N ALA A 214 2.56 5.89 19.02
CA ALA A 214 2.84 7.25 19.51
C ALA A 214 2.57 8.31 18.40
N SER A 215 3.01 8.05 17.16
CA SER A 215 2.77 8.91 16.00
C SER A 215 1.28 9.10 15.74
N PHE A 216 0.48 8.03 15.79
CA PHE A 216 -0.98 8.14 15.63
C PHE A 216 -1.64 8.88 16.78
N THR A 217 -1.12 8.76 18.01
CA THR A 217 -1.63 9.53 19.15
C THR A 217 -1.37 11.02 18.96
N ALA A 218 -0.16 11.40 18.56
CA ALA A 218 0.19 12.79 18.26
C ALA A 218 -0.60 13.34 17.05
N PHE A 219 -0.74 12.56 15.98
CA PHE A 219 -1.54 12.91 14.82
C PHE A 219 -3.01 13.19 15.17
N ARG A 220 -3.64 12.33 15.97
CA ARG A 220 -5.05 12.51 16.36
C ARG A 220 -5.26 13.76 17.21
N ALA A 221 -4.24 14.19 17.95
CA ALA A 221 -4.28 15.41 18.78
C ALA A 221 -3.87 16.67 18.01
N ASP A 222 -3.39 16.57 16.77
CA ASP A 222 -2.97 17.73 15.97
C ASP A 222 -4.17 18.62 15.64
N PRO A 223 -4.12 19.94 16.00
CA PRO A 223 -5.24 20.87 15.74
C PRO A 223 -5.61 20.95 14.24
N VAL A 224 -4.63 20.82 13.33
CA VAL A 224 -4.90 20.84 11.89
C VAL A 224 -5.69 19.60 11.48
N TRP A 225 -5.35 18.44 12.02
CA TRP A 225 -6.13 17.22 11.82
C TRP A 225 -7.54 17.33 12.39
N VAL A 226 -7.68 17.76 13.64
CA VAL A 226 -8.98 17.91 14.30
C VAL A 226 -9.91 18.80 13.47
N LYS A 227 -9.41 19.95 13.01
CA LYS A 227 -10.16 20.88 12.15
C LYS A 227 -10.52 20.25 10.79
N ALA A 228 -9.55 19.62 10.11
CA ALA A 228 -9.76 19.01 8.80
C ALA A 228 -10.77 17.86 8.87
N LYS A 229 -10.68 17.03 9.93
CA LYS A 229 -11.61 15.94 10.17
C LYS A 229 -13.03 16.49 10.38
N ALA A 230 -13.21 17.43 11.29
CA ALA A 230 -14.53 18.03 11.59
C ALA A 230 -15.14 18.65 10.33
N ALA A 231 -14.40 19.50 9.61
CA ALA A 231 -14.90 20.17 8.40
C ALA A 231 -15.30 19.15 7.30
N SER A 232 -14.48 18.11 7.07
CA SER A 232 -14.80 17.10 6.06
C SER A 232 -16.01 16.24 6.44
N GLU A 233 -16.20 15.95 7.71
CA GLU A 233 -17.36 15.19 8.22
C GLU A 233 -18.64 16.03 8.19
N GLU A 234 -18.57 17.30 8.56
CA GLU A 234 -19.68 18.25 8.46
C GLU A 234 -20.16 18.42 7.01
N ALA A 235 -19.23 18.68 6.09
CA ALA A 235 -19.53 18.85 4.66
C ALA A 235 -20.15 17.61 3.99
N ASN A 236 -19.95 16.42 4.58
CA ASN A 236 -20.44 15.16 4.03
C ASN A 236 -21.48 14.47 4.92
N GLY A 237 -22.12 15.19 5.84
CA GLY A 237 -23.23 14.67 6.66
C GLY A 237 -22.80 13.58 7.65
N GLY A 238 -21.62 13.68 8.24
CA GLY A 238 -21.12 12.80 9.29
C GLY A 238 -19.85 12.00 8.93
N PRO A 239 -19.48 11.02 9.75
CA PRO A 239 -18.23 10.29 9.64
C PRO A 239 -17.94 9.73 8.23
N LEU A 240 -16.68 9.85 7.81
CA LEU A 240 -16.21 9.32 6.51
C LEU A 240 -15.76 7.86 6.57
N THR A 241 -15.79 7.24 7.76
CA THR A 241 -15.56 5.80 7.93
C THR A 241 -16.78 5.19 8.65
N ILE A 242 -17.04 3.91 8.37
CA ILE A 242 -18.08 3.14 9.07
C ILE A 242 -17.84 3.25 10.59
N GLN A 243 -18.93 3.30 11.35
CA GLN A 243 -18.92 3.33 12.80
C GLN A 243 -19.52 2.05 13.38
N PRO A 244 -19.02 1.53 14.48
CA PRO A 244 -17.89 2.06 15.28
C PRO A 244 -16.57 2.02 14.52
N GLN A 245 -15.64 2.89 14.85
CA GLN A 245 -14.37 3.04 14.12
C GLN A 245 -13.59 1.72 13.96
N ALA A 246 -13.70 0.80 14.91
CA ALA A 246 -13.06 -0.51 14.85
C ALA A 246 -13.56 -1.39 13.67
N GLU A 247 -14.77 -1.14 13.16
CA GLU A 247 -15.29 -1.80 11.97
C GLU A 247 -14.86 -1.08 10.68
N GLY A 248 -14.81 0.25 10.74
CA GLY A 248 -14.47 1.10 9.59
C GLY A 248 -12.97 1.25 9.34
N VAL A 249 -12.11 0.96 10.33
CA VAL A 249 -10.67 1.12 10.23
C VAL A 249 -9.97 -0.10 10.80
N LYS A 250 -9.41 -0.92 9.94
CA LYS A 250 -8.57 -2.07 10.32
C LYS A 250 -7.09 -1.71 10.18
N SER A 251 -6.28 -2.17 11.11
CA SER A 251 -4.83 -1.96 11.14
C SER A 251 -4.12 -3.26 11.45
N ILE A 252 -3.10 -3.59 10.66
CA ILE A 252 -2.25 -4.77 10.85
C ILE A 252 -0.80 -4.29 10.85
N TYR A 253 -0.13 -4.39 11.99
CA TYR A 253 1.31 -4.19 12.07
C TYR A 253 2.03 -5.42 11.55
N MET A 254 3.09 -5.18 10.76
CA MET A 254 3.78 -6.23 10.00
C MET A 254 5.29 -6.03 10.05
N LYS A 255 6.03 -7.12 9.92
CA LYS A 255 7.48 -7.12 9.66
C LYS A 255 7.76 -7.67 8.26
N ALA A 256 8.73 -7.09 7.56
CA ALA A 256 9.17 -7.62 6.27
C ALA A 256 9.79 -9.02 6.44
N THR A 257 9.57 -9.89 5.46
CA THR A 257 10.33 -11.14 5.35
C THR A 257 11.76 -10.85 4.88
N ASP A 258 12.68 -11.79 5.09
CA ASP A 258 14.08 -11.69 4.65
C ASP A 258 14.26 -11.59 3.12
N PHE A 259 13.29 -12.09 2.37
CA PHE A 259 13.25 -12.01 0.89
C PHE A 259 12.39 -10.85 0.35
N SER A 260 11.80 -10.04 1.23
CA SER A 260 11.01 -8.87 0.78
C SER A 260 11.91 -7.84 0.10
N PRO A 261 11.52 -7.33 -1.09
CA PRO A 261 12.25 -6.23 -1.75
C PRO A 261 12.20 -4.91 -0.97
N ILE A 262 11.12 -4.67 -0.22
CA ILE A 262 10.98 -3.52 0.70
C ILE A 262 11.23 -4.02 2.12
N GLN A 263 12.21 -3.41 2.79
CA GLN A 263 12.57 -3.73 4.18
C GLN A 263 12.69 -2.48 5.03
#